data_1ea0043520584a8fccdfa423d7146991
#
_entry.id   1ea0043520584a8fccdfa423d7146991
#
_cell.length_a   1.000
_cell.length_b   1.000
_cell.length_c   1.000
_cell.angle_alpha   90.00
_cell.angle_beta   90.00
_cell.angle_gamma   90.00
#
_symmetry.space_group_name_H-M   'P 1'
#
loop_
_entity.id
_entity.type
_entity.pdbx_description
1 polymer ?
#
loop_
_entity_poly.entity_id
_entity_poly.type
_entity_poly.pdbx_seq_one_letter_code
_entity_poly.pdbx_strand_id
1 'polypeptide(L)'
;MENYSRWLPTREATAYLGVSSQFLKKNRDINGGFLKEEIHYILGPNINSSILWDVEEILREFHYRGRLIRESQNIINKLKVEGRK
;
A
#
# COMPACT_ATOMS: atom_id res chain seq x y z
N MET A 1 -21.17 2.79 11.87
CA MET A 1 -21.42 2.32 10.66
C MET A 1 -20.50 2.71 9.62
N GLU A 2 -20.09 3.91 9.61
CA GLU A 2 -19.15 4.35 8.64
C GLU A 2 -17.86 3.63 8.72
N ASN A 3 -17.55 3.07 9.87
CA ASN A 3 -16.28 2.38 10.05
C ASN A 3 -16.13 1.16 9.21
N TYR A 4 -17.25 0.62 8.76
CA TYR A 4 -17.15 -0.60 7.99
C TYR A 4 -16.65 -0.40 6.59
N SER A 5 -16.78 0.80 6.08
CA SER A 5 -16.45 1.03 4.68
C SER A 5 -14.97 1.07 4.42
N ARG A 6 -14.13 1.12 5.45
CA ARG A 6 -12.71 1.17 5.21
C ARG A 6 -12.08 -0.22 5.06
N TRP A 7 -12.76 -1.25 5.51
CA TRP A 7 -12.28 -2.64 5.38
C TRP A 7 -13.02 -3.29 4.24
N LEU A 8 -12.35 -3.42 3.10
CA LEU A 8 -12.99 -3.92 1.89
C LEU A 8 -12.37 -5.23 1.44
N PRO A 9 -13.18 -6.15 0.90
CA PRO A 9 -12.62 -7.35 0.29
C PRO A 9 -11.71 -6.99 -0.86
N THR A 10 -10.88 -7.94 -1.26
CA THR A 10 -9.85 -7.69 -2.26
C THR A 10 -10.41 -7.03 -3.52
N ARG A 11 -11.51 -7.53 -4.03
CA ARG A 11 -12.07 -7.02 -5.26
C ARG A 11 -12.41 -5.54 -5.16
N GLU A 12 -13.12 -5.18 -4.10
CA GLU A 12 -13.51 -3.79 -3.90
C GLU A 12 -12.31 -2.92 -3.57
N ALA A 13 -11.36 -3.49 -2.82
CA ALA A 13 -10.17 -2.73 -2.46
C ALA A 13 -9.35 -2.39 -3.70
N THR A 14 -9.21 -3.33 -4.62
CA THR A 14 -8.46 -3.06 -5.85
C THR A 14 -9.10 -1.96 -6.66
N ALA A 15 -10.43 -1.96 -6.73
CA ALA A 15 -11.14 -0.91 -7.46
C ALA A 15 -10.94 0.44 -6.79
N TYR A 16 -11.02 0.47 -5.46
CA TYR A 16 -10.87 1.70 -4.71
C TYR A 16 -9.45 2.26 -4.85
N LEU A 17 -8.46 1.38 -4.76
CA LEU A 17 -7.07 1.80 -4.75
C LEU A 17 -6.45 1.92 -6.14
N GLY A 18 -7.10 1.37 -7.15
CA GLY A 18 -6.56 1.43 -8.50
C GLY A 18 -5.35 0.55 -8.71
N VAL A 19 -5.27 -0.57 -8.00
CA VAL A 19 -4.16 -1.51 -8.15
C VAL A 19 -4.72 -2.91 -8.37
N SER A 20 -3.86 -3.82 -8.78
CA SER A 20 -4.28 -5.21 -9.01
C SER A 20 -4.30 -5.97 -7.69
N SER A 21 -5.02 -7.10 -7.68
CA SER A 21 -5.02 -7.96 -6.51
C SER A 21 -3.63 -8.55 -6.29
N GLN A 22 -2.91 -8.81 -7.35
CA GLN A 22 -1.55 -9.31 -7.23
C GLN A 22 -0.65 -8.30 -6.56
N PHE A 23 -0.83 -7.02 -6.88
CA PHE A 23 -0.05 -5.96 -6.25
C PHE A 23 -0.27 -5.98 -4.73
N LEU A 24 -1.53 -6.05 -4.30
CA LEU A 24 -1.82 -6.07 -2.88
C LEU A 24 -1.21 -7.30 -2.20
N LYS A 25 -1.40 -8.46 -2.79
CA LYS A 25 -0.92 -9.69 -2.17
C LYS A 25 0.58 -9.77 -2.14
N LYS A 26 1.22 -9.33 -3.19
CA LYS A 26 2.67 -9.35 -3.29
C LYS A 26 3.31 -8.43 -2.26
N ASN A 27 2.66 -7.37 -1.90
CA ASN A 27 3.23 -6.40 -0.97
C ASN A 27 2.85 -6.63 0.48
N ARG A 28 2.28 -7.78 0.80
CA ARG A 28 2.03 -8.15 2.19
C ARG A 28 3.35 -8.41 2.88
N ASP A 29 3.36 -8.16 4.18
CA ASP A 29 4.56 -8.36 4.98
C ASP A 29 5.07 -9.78 4.92
N ILE A 30 4.19 -10.77 4.81
CA ILE A 30 4.63 -12.17 4.71
C ILE A 30 5.40 -12.43 3.43
N ASN A 31 5.28 -11.56 2.45
CA ASN A 31 6.02 -11.68 1.19
C ASN A 31 7.13 -10.64 1.10
N GLY A 32 7.47 -10.04 2.22
CA GLY A 32 8.54 -9.05 2.23
C GLY A 32 8.09 -7.66 1.86
N GLY A 33 6.78 -7.43 1.76
CA GLY A 33 6.26 -6.12 1.38
C GLY A 33 5.99 -5.23 2.57
N PHE A 34 5.38 -4.08 2.27
CA PHE A 34 5.18 -3.04 3.28
C PHE A 34 3.77 -3.02 3.87
N LEU A 35 2.88 -3.87 3.39
CA LEU A 35 1.52 -3.93 3.93
C LEU A 35 1.52 -4.89 5.10
N LYS A 36 1.17 -4.39 6.28
CA LYS A 36 1.31 -5.15 7.51
C LYS A 36 -0.02 -5.68 7.98
N GLU A 37 -0.01 -6.92 8.43
CA GLU A 37 -1.20 -7.54 8.98
C GLU A 37 -1.69 -6.75 10.17
N GLU A 38 -3.00 -6.63 10.27
CA GLU A 38 -3.69 -5.90 11.33
C GLU A 38 -3.69 -4.39 11.14
N ILE A 39 -2.76 -3.86 10.36
CA ILE A 39 -2.74 -2.44 10.06
C ILE A 39 -3.36 -2.19 8.71
N HIS A 40 -2.88 -2.91 7.70
CA HIS A 40 -3.32 -2.69 6.32
C HIS A 40 -4.28 -3.77 5.84
N TYR A 41 -4.26 -4.93 6.46
CA TYR A 41 -5.19 -5.98 6.08
C TYR A 41 -5.43 -6.93 7.25
N ILE A 42 -6.55 -7.63 7.21
CA ILE A 42 -6.86 -8.65 8.20
C ILE A 42 -7.33 -9.91 7.48
N LEU A 43 -7.08 -11.03 8.13
CA LEU A 43 -7.47 -12.32 7.60
C LEU A 43 -8.83 -12.70 8.19
N GLY A 44 -9.65 -13.37 7.37
CA GLY A 44 -10.90 -13.88 7.87
C GLY A 44 -10.69 -15.10 8.76
N PRO A 45 -11.76 -15.56 9.41
CA PRO A 45 -11.64 -16.66 10.38
C PRO A 45 -11.46 -18.03 9.73
N ASN A 46 -11.72 -18.16 8.44
CA ASN A 46 -11.57 -19.44 7.73
C ASN A 46 -10.57 -19.30 6.63
N ILE A 47 -9.98 -20.43 6.26
CA ILE A 47 -8.98 -20.40 5.20
C ILE A 47 -9.54 -19.90 3.89
N ASN A 48 -10.84 -20.04 3.67
CA ASN A 48 -11.47 -19.56 2.45
C ASN A 48 -12.05 -18.17 2.56
N SER A 49 -11.88 -17.53 3.71
CA SER A 49 -12.40 -16.17 3.89
C SER A 49 -11.58 -15.18 3.08
N SER A 50 -12.26 -14.14 2.61
CA SER A 50 -11.57 -13.06 1.90
C SER A 50 -10.70 -12.28 2.86
N ILE A 51 -9.58 -11.80 2.35
CA ILE A 51 -8.78 -10.83 3.09
C ILE A 51 -9.50 -9.49 3.00
N LEU A 52 -9.57 -8.78 4.11
CA LEU A 52 -10.13 -7.44 4.12
C LEU A 52 -8.99 -6.45 4.22
N TRP A 53 -9.08 -5.38 3.44
CA TRP A 53 -8.00 -4.39 3.32
C TRP A 53 -8.49 -3.06 3.84
N ASP A 54 -7.67 -2.42 4.67
CA ASP A 54 -7.97 -1.07 5.16
C ASP A 54 -7.51 -0.10 4.10
N VAL A 55 -8.42 0.29 3.23
CA VAL A 55 -8.05 1.10 2.08
C VAL A 55 -7.55 2.49 2.47
N GLU A 56 -8.03 3.02 3.59
CA GLU A 56 -7.56 4.33 4.02
C GLU A 56 -6.12 4.28 4.51
N GLU A 57 -5.79 3.25 5.29
CA GLU A 57 -4.40 3.11 5.76
C GLU A 57 -3.47 2.80 4.61
N ILE A 58 -3.94 2.01 3.65
CA ILE A 58 -3.13 1.70 2.48
C ILE A 58 -2.86 2.97 1.67
N LEU A 59 -3.87 3.83 1.50
CA LEU A 59 -3.65 5.07 0.78
C LEU A 59 -2.65 5.96 1.50
N ARG A 60 -2.69 5.99 2.82
CA ARG A 60 -1.69 6.76 3.56
C ARG A 60 -0.30 6.22 3.32
N GLU A 61 -0.18 4.91 3.30
CA GLU A 61 1.12 4.28 3.06
C GLU A 61 1.61 4.57 1.65
N PHE A 62 0.71 4.50 0.66
CA PHE A 62 1.07 4.82 -0.71
C PHE A 62 1.60 6.26 -0.80
N HIS A 63 0.88 7.18 -0.19
CA HIS A 63 1.27 8.57 -0.26
C HIS A 63 2.63 8.81 0.41
N TYR A 64 2.81 8.22 1.57
CA TYR A 64 4.05 8.35 2.31
C TYR A 64 5.23 7.83 1.49
N ARG A 65 5.08 6.65 0.89
CA ARG A 65 6.15 6.07 0.10
C ARG A 65 6.38 6.84 -1.18
N GLY A 66 5.30 7.32 -1.78
CA GLY A 66 5.43 8.14 -2.97
C GLY A 66 6.21 9.41 -2.71
N ARG A 67 5.96 10.03 -1.56
CA ARG A 67 6.71 11.22 -1.18
C ARG A 67 8.18 10.92 -0.95
N LEU A 68 8.47 9.83 -0.28
CA LEU A 68 9.86 9.45 -0.03
C LEU A 68 10.62 9.24 -1.33
N ILE A 69 10.00 8.55 -2.26
CA ILE A 69 10.64 8.28 -3.54
C ILE A 69 10.90 9.57 -4.28
N ARG A 70 9.94 10.47 -4.31
CA ARG A 70 10.10 11.73 -5.03
C ARG A 70 11.13 12.63 -4.37
N GLU A 71 11.16 12.63 -3.05
CA GLU A 71 12.16 13.43 -2.35
C GLU A 71 13.55 12.89 -2.60
N SER A 72 13.71 11.57 -2.59
CA SER A 72 14.97 10.95 -2.89
C SER A 72 15.42 11.28 -4.31
N GLN A 73 14.48 11.25 -5.23
CA GLN A 73 14.79 11.55 -6.62
C GLN A 73 15.23 12.99 -6.80
N ASN A 74 14.58 13.90 -6.08
CA ASN A 74 14.97 15.30 -6.14
C ASN A 74 16.38 15.50 -5.61
N ILE A 75 16.73 14.84 -4.52
CA ILE A 75 18.06 14.95 -3.96
C ILE A 75 19.08 14.40 -4.95
N ILE A 76 18.80 13.27 -5.56
CA ILE A 76 19.72 12.67 -6.52
C ILE A 76 19.90 13.60 -7.72
N ASN A 77 18.83 14.16 -8.23
CA ASN A 77 18.92 15.06 -9.36
C ASN A 77 19.74 16.29 -9.04
N LYS A 78 19.56 16.82 -7.84
CA LYS A 78 20.29 17.96 -7.42
C LYS A 78 21.79 17.66 -7.33
N LEU A 79 22.13 16.50 -6.78
CA LEU A 79 23.53 16.12 -6.67
C LEU A 79 24.15 15.90 -8.04
N LYS A 80 23.38 15.34 -8.98
CA LYS A 80 23.89 15.16 -10.32
C LYS A 80 24.23 16.49 -10.99
N VAL A 81 23.34 17.45 -10.81
CA VAL A 81 23.57 18.76 -11.40
C VAL A 81 24.83 19.38 -10.83
N GLU A 82 24.98 19.31 -9.53
CA GLU A 82 26.15 19.88 -8.88
C GLU A 82 27.42 19.16 -9.27
N GLY A 83 27.33 17.86 -9.46
CA GLY A 83 28.50 17.08 -9.80
C GLY A 83 28.96 17.24 -11.22
N ARG A 84 28.15 17.92 -12.03
CA ARG A 84 28.51 18.09 -13.41
C ARG A 84 29.42 19.24 -13.68
N LYS A 85 29.71 20.00 -12.72
CA LYS A 85 30.58 21.13 -12.95
C LYS A 85 31.95 20.80 -13.38
#